data_837ed6befb24f9f730eea61ce727db25
#
_entry.id   837ed6befb24f9f730eea61ce727db25
#
_cell.length_a   1.000
_cell.length_b   1.000
_cell.length_c   1.000
_cell.angle_alpha   90.00
_cell.angle_beta   90.00
_cell.angle_gamma   90.00
#
_symmetry.space_group_name_H-M   'P 1'
#
loop_
_entity.id
_entity.type
_entity.pdbx_description
1 polymer ?
#
loop_
_entity_poly.entity_id
_entity_poly.type
_entity_poly.pdbx_seq_one_letter_code
_entity_poly.pdbx_strand_id
1 'polypeptide(L)'
;YSIKRFEPYNITVYVNTDAVNWKKVNFYYWGNTDDKPEWPGTPITQTKMIDGKNWYYKDFTITQKDGMINFVFCEPNDAGTKEKSQSLDITGINSTVFIKVGPEKSGGKYVVTNVTKEVNTGIDQPIIENTGKNVNNAWYTLSGMKMNQKPNQAGIYIHHGKKVVIK
;
A
#
# COMPACT_ATOMS: atom_id res chain seq x y z
N TYR A 1 -23.00 -1.83 29.31
CA TYR A 1 -22.02 -1.43 28.33
C TYR A 1 -21.41 -2.64 27.65
N SER A 2 -20.94 -2.49 26.43
CA SER A 2 -20.51 -3.65 25.67
C SER A 2 -19.01 -3.65 25.50
N ILE A 3 -18.44 -4.84 25.50
CA ILE A 3 -17.02 -5.02 25.29
C ILE A 3 -16.83 -5.34 23.83
N LYS A 4 -15.97 -4.59 23.15
CA LYS A 4 -15.68 -4.89 21.80
C LYS A 4 -14.78 -6.07 21.76
N ARG A 5 -15.12 -7.06 21.01
CA ARG A 5 -14.25 -8.20 20.79
C ARG A 5 -13.38 -7.95 19.58
N PHE A 6 -12.18 -8.48 19.60
CA PHE A 6 -11.33 -8.40 18.44
C PHE A 6 -11.92 -9.31 17.36
N GLU A 7 -11.94 -8.80 16.12
CA GLU A 7 -12.35 -9.60 14.98
C GLU A 7 -11.20 -9.70 14.01
N PRO A 8 -10.89 -10.88 13.47
CA PRO A 8 -9.84 -11.03 12.48
C PRO A 8 -10.08 -10.12 11.28
N TYR A 9 -9.02 -9.63 10.69
CA TYR A 9 -9.13 -8.77 9.52
C TYR A 9 -8.02 -9.07 8.52
N ASN A 10 -8.28 -8.74 7.25
CA ASN A 10 -7.35 -9.00 6.18
C ASN A 10 -6.48 -7.80 5.89
N ILE A 11 -5.24 -8.05 5.54
CA ILE A 11 -4.32 -7.04 5.06
C ILE A 11 -3.67 -7.56 3.78
N THR A 12 -3.13 -6.67 2.98
CA THR A 12 -2.37 -7.02 1.79
C THR A 12 -1.00 -6.37 1.87
N VAL A 13 0.03 -7.13 1.58
CA VAL A 13 1.40 -6.61 1.55
C VAL A 13 1.84 -6.55 0.10
N TYR A 14 2.13 -5.34 -0.38
CA TYR A 14 2.58 -5.08 -1.74
C TYR A 14 4.07 -4.76 -1.74
N VAL A 15 4.81 -5.32 -2.68
CA VAL A 15 6.25 -5.12 -2.77
C VAL A 15 6.66 -4.76 -4.18
N ASN A 16 7.43 -3.68 -4.32
CA ASN A 16 7.97 -3.26 -5.59
C ASN A 16 9.48 -3.52 -5.61
N THR A 17 9.94 -4.17 -6.64
CA THR A 17 11.34 -4.57 -6.78
C THR A 17 12.02 -3.94 -7.99
N ASP A 18 11.45 -2.85 -8.53
CA ASP A 18 12.01 -2.20 -9.71
C ASP A 18 13.42 -1.69 -9.49
N ALA A 19 13.70 -1.15 -8.32
CA ALA A 19 15.00 -0.57 -8.03
C ALA A 19 16.13 -1.60 -7.98
N VAL A 20 15.78 -2.86 -7.77
CA VAL A 20 16.75 -3.95 -7.68
C VAL A 20 16.66 -4.94 -8.85
N ASN A 21 15.69 -4.67 -9.75
CA ASN A 21 15.49 -5.51 -10.94
C ASN A 21 15.26 -6.99 -10.67
N TRP A 22 14.65 -7.32 -9.56
CA TRP A 22 14.30 -8.70 -9.29
C TRP A 22 13.15 -9.12 -10.21
N LYS A 23 13.30 -10.23 -10.88
CA LYS A 23 12.28 -10.77 -11.76
C LYS A 23 11.38 -11.76 -11.03
N LYS A 24 11.78 -12.18 -9.86
CA LYS A 24 11.01 -13.08 -9.02
C LYS A 24 11.17 -12.59 -7.59
N VAL A 25 10.15 -12.76 -6.79
CA VAL A 25 10.25 -12.40 -5.37
C VAL A 25 9.58 -13.48 -4.53
N ASN A 26 10.20 -13.80 -3.42
CA ASN A 26 9.62 -14.65 -2.40
C ASN A 26 9.39 -13.81 -1.16
N PHE A 27 8.30 -14.07 -0.46
CA PHE A 27 8.06 -13.47 0.85
C PHE A 27 8.37 -14.52 1.90
N TYR A 28 9.34 -14.25 2.73
CA TYR A 28 9.58 -15.02 3.94
C TYR A 28 8.93 -14.23 5.07
N TYR A 29 8.12 -14.87 5.88
CA TYR A 29 7.38 -14.17 6.92
C TYR A 29 7.19 -15.04 8.16
N TRP A 30 6.99 -14.37 9.27
CA TRP A 30 6.74 -15.03 10.55
C TRP A 30 5.90 -14.10 11.43
N GLY A 31 5.35 -14.64 12.49
CA GLY A 31 4.49 -13.88 13.40
C GLY A 31 3.05 -14.38 13.35
N ASN A 32 2.11 -13.45 13.25
CA ASN A 32 0.70 -13.83 13.22
C ASN A 32 0.29 -14.29 11.82
N THR A 33 0.71 -15.49 11.45
CA THR A 33 0.37 -16.12 10.18
C THR A 33 -0.02 -17.55 10.40
N ASP A 34 -0.88 -18.07 9.53
CA ASP A 34 -1.29 -19.47 9.62
C ASP A 34 -0.22 -20.37 9.02
N ASP A 35 0.37 -19.98 7.93
CA ASP A 35 1.42 -20.75 7.29
C ASP A 35 2.78 -20.26 7.71
N LYS A 36 3.74 -21.14 7.70
CA LYS A 36 5.10 -20.84 8.09
C LYS A 36 6.03 -21.27 6.97
N PRO A 37 6.33 -20.37 6.05
CA PRO A 37 7.18 -20.76 4.92
C PRO A 37 8.59 -21.05 5.36
N GLU A 38 9.24 -21.94 4.63
CA GLU A 38 10.64 -22.21 4.86
C GLU A 38 11.44 -21.23 4.02
N TRP A 39 12.66 -20.96 4.46
CA TRP A 39 13.56 -20.07 3.73
C TRP A 39 13.88 -20.66 2.34
N PRO A 40 13.84 -19.90 1.27
CA PRO A 40 13.77 -18.44 1.23
C PRO A 40 12.36 -17.86 1.08
N GLY A 41 11.35 -18.56 1.48
CA GLY A 41 9.99 -18.03 1.55
C GLY A 41 9.08 -18.54 0.45
N THR A 42 7.88 -18.00 0.44
CA THR A 42 6.84 -18.38 -0.50
C THR A 42 7.01 -17.61 -1.80
N PRO A 43 7.06 -18.27 -2.95
CA PRO A 43 7.11 -17.56 -4.24
C PRO A 43 5.83 -16.74 -4.44
N ILE A 44 5.98 -15.49 -4.83
CA ILE A 44 4.85 -14.61 -5.08
C ILE A 44 4.68 -14.44 -6.59
N THR A 45 3.56 -14.89 -7.10
CA THR A 45 3.28 -14.80 -8.53
C THR A 45 2.20 -13.80 -8.84
N GLN A 46 1.46 -13.34 -7.83
CA GLN A 46 0.41 -12.38 -8.04
C GLN A 46 0.98 -10.98 -8.13
N THR A 47 0.59 -10.25 -9.13
CA THR A 47 1.04 -8.88 -9.31
C THR A 47 -0.14 -7.98 -9.65
N LYS A 48 0.03 -6.70 -9.41
CA LYS A 48 -0.99 -5.72 -9.70
C LYS A 48 -0.35 -4.39 -10.05
N MET A 49 -0.86 -3.71 -11.06
CA MET A 49 -0.39 -2.38 -11.39
C MET A 49 -1.13 -1.37 -10.53
N ILE A 50 -0.40 -0.60 -9.76
CA ILE A 50 -0.97 0.45 -8.93
C ILE A 50 -0.06 1.66 -9.04
N ASP A 51 -0.66 2.81 -9.34
CA ASP A 51 0.07 4.06 -9.45
C ASP A 51 1.24 3.96 -10.44
N GLY A 52 0.99 3.27 -11.54
CA GLY A 52 1.98 3.15 -12.63
C GLY A 52 3.13 2.18 -12.37
N LYS A 53 3.08 1.44 -11.28
CA LYS A 53 4.13 0.48 -10.93
C LYS A 53 3.55 -0.89 -10.73
N ASN A 54 4.36 -1.91 -10.96
CA ASN A 54 3.96 -3.28 -10.77
C ASN A 54 4.32 -3.73 -9.36
N TRP A 55 3.36 -4.26 -8.63
CA TRP A 55 3.55 -4.68 -7.26
C TRP A 55 3.27 -6.16 -7.13
N TYR A 56 4.19 -6.89 -6.50
CA TYR A 56 3.93 -8.26 -6.07
C TYR A 56 3.13 -8.18 -4.79
N TYR A 57 2.16 -9.04 -4.59
CA TYR A 57 1.36 -8.96 -3.37
C TYR A 57 0.88 -10.29 -2.85
N LYS A 58 0.58 -10.33 -1.58
CA LYS A 58 -0.04 -11.46 -0.93
C LYS A 58 -0.96 -10.93 0.16
N ASP A 59 -2.09 -11.59 0.32
CA ASP A 59 -3.05 -11.27 1.37
C ASP A 59 -2.76 -12.08 2.62
N PHE A 60 -2.98 -11.49 3.76
CA PHE A 60 -2.79 -12.13 5.07
C PHE A 60 -3.99 -11.82 5.94
N THR A 61 -4.22 -12.62 6.97
CA THR A 61 -5.28 -12.37 7.95
C THR A 61 -4.65 -12.21 9.32
N ILE A 62 -4.92 -11.12 9.98
CA ILE A 62 -4.49 -10.90 11.36
C ILE A 62 -5.56 -11.51 12.26
N THR A 63 -5.18 -12.52 13.02
CA THR A 63 -6.14 -13.29 13.80
C THR A 63 -6.07 -13.03 15.30
N GLN A 64 -5.13 -12.22 15.74
CA GLN A 64 -4.96 -11.92 17.15
C GLN A 64 -4.96 -10.43 17.38
N LYS A 65 -5.46 -9.99 18.52
CA LYS A 65 -5.36 -8.59 18.91
C LYS A 65 -3.89 -8.23 19.02
N ASP A 66 -3.52 -7.11 18.44
CA ASP A 66 -2.14 -6.65 18.39
C ASP A 66 -1.21 -7.62 17.62
N GLY A 67 -1.79 -8.51 16.84
CA GLY A 67 -1.01 -9.40 15.99
C GLY A 67 -0.29 -8.63 14.89
N MET A 68 0.88 -9.12 14.52
CA MET A 68 1.68 -8.49 13.47
C MET A 68 2.51 -9.52 12.75
N ILE A 69 2.92 -9.20 11.55
CA ILE A 69 3.70 -10.08 10.71
C ILE A 69 5.01 -9.40 10.37
N ASN A 70 6.07 -10.17 10.32
CA ASN A 70 7.41 -9.69 10.00
C ASN A 70 7.85 -10.32 8.69
N PHE A 71 8.65 -9.61 7.91
CA PHE A 71 9.00 -10.06 6.56
C PHE A 71 10.48 -9.89 6.23
N VAL A 72 10.96 -10.79 5.38
CA VAL A 72 12.16 -10.59 4.58
C VAL A 72 11.76 -10.91 3.14
N PHE A 73 12.12 -10.07 2.21
CA PHE A 73 11.83 -10.30 0.80
C PHE A 73 13.10 -10.82 0.14
N CYS A 74 12.96 -11.85 -0.69
CA CYS A 74 14.10 -12.51 -1.31
C CYS A 74 13.95 -12.58 -2.81
N GLU A 75 15.06 -12.47 -3.50
CA GLU A 75 15.12 -12.86 -4.88
C GLU A 75 15.62 -14.33 -4.89
N PRO A 76 14.80 -15.27 -5.31
CA PRO A 76 15.24 -16.66 -5.31
C PRO A 76 16.16 -16.95 -6.49
N ASN A 77 16.95 -18.00 -6.37
CA ASN A 77 17.71 -18.50 -7.51
C ASN A 77 16.75 -19.14 -8.52
N ASP A 78 17.24 -19.53 -9.67
CA ASP A 78 16.38 -20.08 -10.72
C ASP A 78 15.62 -21.33 -10.28
N ALA A 79 16.22 -22.14 -9.43
CA ALA A 79 15.57 -23.34 -8.93
C ALA A 79 14.57 -23.03 -7.80
N GLY A 80 14.59 -21.84 -7.26
CA GLY A 80 13.70 -21.46 -6.16
C GLY A 80 14.10 -22.03 -4.80
N THR A 81 15.31 -22.59 -4.69
CA THR A 81 15.73 -23.30 -3.50
C THR A 81 16.59 -22.48 -2.54
N LYS A 82 17.19 -21.39 -3.04
CA LYS A 82 18.04 -20.54 -2.21
C LYS A 82 17.82 -19.09 -2.59
N GLU A 83 18.17 -18.18 -1.69
CA GLU A 83 18.12 -16.78 -2.01
C GLU A 83 19.34 -16.42 -2.87
N LYS A 84 19.12 -15.59 -3.84
CA LYS A 84 20.17 -14.99 -4.62
C LYS A 84 20.50 -13.64 -3.99
N SER A 85 19.52 -12.94 -3.52
CA SER A 85 19.68 -11.75 -2.71
C SER A 85 18.48 -11.58 -1.78
N GLN A 86 18.58 -10.73 -0.79
CA GLN A 86 17.52 -10.53 0.16
C GLN A 86 17.48 -9.10 0.70
N SER A 87 16.36 -8.75 1.27
CA SER A 87 16.19 -7.47 1.95
C SER A 87 16.55 -7.58 3.43
N LEU A 88 16.65 -6.43 4.06
CA LEU A 88 16.62 -6.38 5.52
C LEU A 88 15.23 -6.78 6.00
N ASP A 89 15.12 -7.05 7.29
CA ASP A 89 13.82 -7.37 7.90
C ASP A 89 12.94 -6.12 7.93
N ILE A 90 11.66 -6.32 7.75
CA ILE A 90 10.70 -5.29 8.09
C ILE A 90 9.69 -5.93 9.04
N THR A 91 9.46 -5.31 10.17
CA THR A 91 8.70 -5.93 11.25
C THR A 91 7.48 -5.12 11.63
N GLY A 92 6.58 -5.77 12.35
CA GLY A 92 5.43 -5.07 12.93
C GLY A 92 4.34 -4.70 11.94
N ILE A 93 4.17 -5.48 10.88
CA ILE A 93 3.17 -5.17 9.86
C ILE A 93 1.82 -5.70 10.31
N ASN A 94 0.85 -4.83 10.46
CA ASN A 94 -0.50 -5.22 10.84
C ASN A 94 -1.57 -4.45 10.05
N SER A 95 -1.20 -3.86 8.94
CA SER A 95 -2.14 -3.19 8.05
C SER A 95 -1.64 -3.34 6.62
N THR A 96 -2.47 -3.02 5.66
CA THR A 96 -2.07 -3.06 4.25
C THR A 96 -0.94 -2.05 4.01
N VAL A 97 0.14 -2.49 3.40
CA VAL A 97 1.32 -1.67 3.18
C VAL A 97 1.89 -1.84 1.79
N PHE A 98 2.58 -0.80 1.33
CA PHE A 98 3.33 -0.81 0.10
C PHE A 98 4.80 -0.63 0.45
N ILE A 99 5.64 -1.56 0.04
CA ILE A 99 7.04 -1.60 0.42
C ILE A 99 7.93 -1.58 -0.82
N LYS A 100 8.94 -0.73 -0.80
CA LYS A 100 9.93 -0.67 -1.88
C LYS A 100 11.20 -1.34 -1.40
N VAL A 101 11.80 -2.18 -2.23
CA VAL A 101 13.08 -2.84 -1.93
C VAL A 101 14.22 -2.09 -2.63
N GLY A 102 15.26 -1.73 -1.86
CA GLY A 102 16.48 -1.16 -2.37
C GLY A 102 16.36 0.23 -2.95
N PRO A 103 17.33 0.74 -3.72
CA PRO A 103 18.55 0.02 -4.12
C PRO A 103 19.68 0.03 -3.08
N GLU A 104 19.52 0.78 -2.01
CA GLU A 104 20.56 0.87 -1.01
C GLU A 104 20.72 -0.43 -0.24
N LYS A 105 21.92 -0.71 0.22
CA LYS A 105 22.21 -1.90 0.99
C LYS A 105 22.82 -1.56 2.33
N SER A 106 22.55 -2.41 3.31
CA SER A 106 23.18 -2.36 4.61
C SER A 106 23.60 -3.79 4.97
N GLY A 107 24.87 -4.00 5.22
CA GLY A 107 25.35 -5.35 5.53
C GLY A 107 25.09 -6.37 4.43
N GLY A 108 25.10 -5.96 3.19
CA GLY A 108 24.85 -6.85 2.05
C GLY A 108 23.37 -7.14 1.76
N LYS A 109 22.47 -6.54 2.52
CA LYS A 109 21.02 -6.73 2.32
C LYS A 109 20.40 -5.44 1.87
N TYR A 110 19.39 -5.53 1.02
CA TYR A 110 18.73 -4.33 0.51
C TYR A 110 17.85 -3.68 1.58
N VAL A 111 17.92 -2.38 1.66
CA VAL A 111 17.09 -1.59 2.56
C VAL A 111 15.65 -1.62 2.03
N VAL A 112 14.67 -1.72 2.90
CA VAL A 112 13.27 -1.65 2.54
C VAL A 112 12.65 -0.39 3.12
N THR A 113 11.73 0.19 2.36
CA THR A 113 11.06 1.41 2.77
C THR A 113 9.55 1.22 2.65
N ASN A 114 8.83 1.60 3.69
CA ASN A 114 7.37 1.58 3.64
C ASN A 114 6.94 2.86 2.95
N VAL A 115 6.40 2.74 1.76
CA VAL A 115 5.99 3.86 0.94
C VAL A 115 4.46 3.97 0.84
N THR A 116 3.76 3.39 1.79
CA THR A 116 2.29 3.37 1.76
C THR A 116 1.68 4.75 1.57
N LYS A 117 2.23 5.75 2.22
CA LYS A 117 1.66 7.10 2.14
C LYS A 117 1.93 7.79 0.80
N GLU A 118 2.86 7.25 0.03
CA GLU A 118 3.24 7.86 -1.23
C GLU A 118 2.54 7.25 -2.42
N VAL A 119 1.86 6.13 -2.23
CA VAL A 119 1.23 5.41 -3.33
C VAL A 119 -0.21 5.86 -3.50
N ASN A 120 -0.57 6.24 -4.72
CA ASN A 120 -1.93 6.62 -5.03
C ASN A 120 -2.65 5.37 -5.49
N THR A 121 -3.50 4.81 -4.66
CA THR A 121 -4.18 3.56 -4.95
C THR A 121 -5.37 3.74 -5.88
N GLY A 122 -5.74 4.98 -6.18
CA GLY A 122 -6.92 5.22 -6.97
C GLY A 122 -8.22 5.08 -6.20
N ILE A 123 -8.14 4.78 -4.91
CA ILE A 123 -9.32 4.68 -4.14
C ILE A 123 -9.70 6.04 -3.74
N ASP A 124 -10.97 6.39 -3.90
CA ASP A 124 -11.38 7.60 -3.62
C ASP A 124 -11.18 8.05 -2.28
N GLN A 125 -10.42 8.96 -2.07
CA GLN A 125 -10.17 9.44 -0.86
C GLN A 125 -11.07 10.52 -0.64
N PRO A 126 -11.83 10.49 0.19
CA PRO A 126 -12.74 11.50 0.40
C PRO A 126 -11.98 12.69 0.66
N ILE A 127 -12.03 13.32 0.31
CA ILE A 127 -11.49 14.36 0.61
C ILE A 127 -10.44 14.77 0.33
N ILE A 128 -10.09 14.70 0.18
CA ILE A 128 -9.33 15.03 0.10
C ILE A 128 -8.57 15.59 -0.28
N GLU A 129 -8.45 15.74 -0.37
CA GLU A 129 -7.80 16.18 -0.45
C GLU A 129 -7.09 16.68 -1.12
N ASN A 130 -7.07 17.03 -1.67
CA ASN A 130 -6.57 17.49 -2.40
C ASN A 130 -5.75 18.19 -2.43
N THR A 131 -5.53 18.23 -2.23
CA THR A 131 -4.83 18.73 -1.96
C THR A 131 -4.00 19.49 -2.62
N GLY A 132 -3.95 19.96 -2.89
CA GLY A 132 -3.32 20.86 -3.42
C GLY A 132 -2.66 20.70 -4.56
N LYS A 133 -2.35 19.76 -4.98
CA LYS A 133 -1.67 19.72 -5.99
C LYS A 133 -2.42 19.80 -7.09
N ASN A 134 -3.34 19.56 -7.34
CA ASN A 134 -3.93 19.60 -8.38
C ASN A 134 -4.86 20.47 -8.38
N VAL A 135 -4.63 21.53 -8.57
CA VAL A 135 -5.42 22.37 -8.46
C VAL A 135 -6.29 22.40 -9.41
N ASN A 136 -7.22 21.90 -9.42
CA ASN A 136 -8.19 21.88 -10.26
C ASN A 136 -9.06 22.97 -9.90
N ASN A 137 -9.30 23.87 -10.72
CA ASN A 137 -10.22 24.94 -10.50
C ASN A 137 -11.66 24.58 -10.74
N ALA A 138 -11.97 23.31 -10.79
CA ALA A 138 -13.34 22.90 -11.04
C ALA A 138 -14.25 23.19 -9.83
N TRP A 139 -15.48 23.50 -10.13
CA TRP A 139 -16.51 23.69 -9.13
C TRP A 139 -17.42 22.48 -9.13
N TYR A 140 -17.94 22.11 -7.98
CA TYR A 140 -18.83 20.96 -7.85
C TYR A 140 -20.07 21.38 -7.10
N THR A 141 -21.21 20.79 -7.47
CA THR A 141 -22.42 20.94 -6.69
C THR A 141 -22.31 20.11 -5.42
N LEU A 142 -23.20 20.33 -4.47
CA LEU A 142 -23.18 19.52 -3.24
C LEU A 142 -23.45 18.04 -3.54
N SER A 143 -24.08 17.74 -4.66
CA SER A 143 -24.32 16.35 -5.04
C SER A 143 -23.10 15.73 -5.74
N GLY A 144 -22.04 16.51 -5.95
CA GLY A 144 -20.82 15.98 -6.56
C GLY A 144 -20.70 16.17 -8.05
N MET A 145 -21.64 16.88 -8.68
CA MET A 145 -21.60 17.05 -10.11
C MET A 145 -20.59 18.13 -10.47
N LYS A 146 -19.68 17.84 -11.37
CA LYS A 146 -18.65 18.76 -11.79
C LYS A 146 -19.21 19.85 -12.67
N MET A 147 -18.79 21.09 -12.45
CA MET A 147 -19.15 22.22 -13.25
C MET A 147 -17.92 22.76 -13.98
N ASN A 148 -18.09 23.22 -15.21
CA ASN A 148 -16.97 23.68 -16.00
C ASN A 148 -16.56 25.13 -15.70
N GLN A 149 -17.34 25.85 -14.95
CA GLN A 149 -17.04 27.23 -14.63
C GLN A 149 -17.66 27.61 -13.31
N LYS A 150 -17.30 28.77 -12.83
CA LYS A 150 -17.86 29.27 -11.58
C LYS A 150 -19.37 29.40 -11.69
N PRO A 151 -20.13 28.91 -10.72
CA PRO A 151 -21.58 29.04 -10.76
C PRO A 151 -22.02 30.48 -10.68
N ASN A 152 -23.07 30.81 -11.41
CA ASN A 152 -23.62 32.14 -11.35
C ASN A 152 -25.00 32.16 -10.69
N GLN A 153 -25.43 31.05 -10.11
CA GLN A 153 -26.67 30.99 -9.36
C GLN A 153 -26.36 30.90 -7.89
N ALA A 154 -27.19 31.52 -7.08
CA ALA A 154 -27.01 31.45 -5.63
C ALA A 154 -27.07 30.01 -5.15
N GLY A 155 -26.28 29.65 -4.21
CA GLY A 155 -26.27 28.30 -3.65
C GLY A 155 -24.95 27.98 -2.96
N ILE A 156 -24.84 26.75 -2.51
CA ILE A 156 -23.61 26.28 -1.88
C ILE A 156 -22.95 25.30 -2.83
N TYR A 157 -21.67 25.49 -3.03
CA TYR A 157 -20.88 24.69 -3.98
C TYR A 157 -19.58 24.26 -3.33
N ILE A 158 -18.88 23.34 -3.96
CA ILE A 158 -17.57 22.89 -3.51
C ILE A 158 -16.52 23.41 -4.52
N HIS A 159 -15.50 24.07 -4.01
CA HIS A 159 -14.40 24.55 -4.83
C HIS A 159 -13.11 24.41 -4.04
N HIS A 160 -12.11 23.79 -4.62
CA HIS A 160 -10.85 23.49 -3.97
C HIS A 160 -11.09 22.68 -2.67
N GLY A 161 -12.08 21.81 -2.67
CA GLY A 161 -12.38 20.99 -1.51
C GLY A 161 -13.11 21.69 -0.37
N LYS A 162 -13.53 22.93 -0.58
CA LYS A 162 -14.21 23.69 0.48
C LYS A 162 -15.58 24.11 0.04
N LYS A 163 -16.50 24.27 0.98
CA LYS A 163 -17.80 24.80 0.68
C LYS A 163 -17.71 26.28 0.44
N VAL A 164 -18.31 26.74 -0.64
CA VAL A 164 -18.34 28.16 -0.99
C VAL A 164 -19.79 28.56 -1.20
N VAL A 165 -20.18 29.66 -0.62
CA VAL A 165 -21.54 30.20 -0.77
C VAL A 165 -21.53 31.27 -1.83
N ILE A 166 -22.37 31.11 -2.85
CA ILE A 166 -22.55 32.11 -3.90
C ILE A 166 -23.85 32.82 -3.59
N LYS A 167 -23.81 34.13 -3.48
CA LYS A 167 -24.99 34.93 -3.15
C LYS A 167 -25.58 35.57 -4.37
#